data_67554787268d07044431ade18049a4c5
#
_entry.id   67554787268d07044431ade18049a4c5
#
_cell.length_a   1.000
_cell.length_b   1.000
_cell.length_c   1.000
_cell.angle_alpha   90.00
_cell.angle_beta   90.00
_cell.angle_gamma   90.00
#
_symmetry.space_group_name_H-M   'P 1'
#
loop_
_entity.id
_entity.type
_entity.pdbx_description
1 polymer ?
#
loop_
_entity_poly.entity_id
_entity_poly.type
_entity_poly.pdbx_seq_one_letter_code
_entity_poly.pdbx_strand_id
1 'polypeptide(L)'
;MEFKSFKDYPEIKKFEDEKGKLIWGNIKLPFVPEKFIYEVTKTKKDVYKNVIDQIKRNDVEVIYNVGDPDNEGQVLVDNPIKASKTTKPVKRLFLDDINSQTVKEALKKDIEDYNNSKKCRDMYSSGRARAEIDWIYGMNMTIYATVKAKTLLKVGRLKVPIIDYIYTRDMAIENFVPEKYFSVES
;
A
#
# COMPACT_ATOMS: atom_id res chain seq x y z
N MET A 1 -2.07 4.94 7.86
CA MET A 1 -0.66 4.67 8.23
C MET A 1 0.08 4.22 6.99
N GLU A 2 1.31 4.64 6.81
CA GLU A 2 2.18 4.29 5.67
C GLU A 2 3.52 3.75 6.18
N PHE A 3 4.30 3.12 5.32
CA PHE A 3 5.65 2.72 5.67
C PHE A 3 6.51 3.95 5.91
N LYS A 4 7.36 3.86 6.93
CA LYS A 4 8.37 4.88 7.19
C LYS A 4 9.31 5.02 6.00
N SER A 5 9.85 6.22 5.80
CA SER A 5 10.83 6.44 4.74
C SER A 5 12.03 5.49 4.92
N PHE A 6 12.55 4.94 3.82
CA PHE A 6 13.69 4.03 3.88
C PHE A 6 14.93 4.66 4.53
N LYS A 7 15.10 5.96 4.40
CA LYS A 7 16.19 6.72 5.05
C LYS A 7 16.17 6.66 6.56
N ASP A 8 15.00 6.39 7.14
CA ASP A 8 14.82 6.37 8.59
C ASP A 8 15.05 4.99 9.21
N TYR A 9 15.34 3.99 8.37
CA TYR A 9 15.68 2.66 8.85
C TYR A 9 17.12 2.65 9.42
N PRO A 10 17.33 2.07 10.61
CA PRO A 10 18.65 2.06 11.25
C PRO A 10 19.74 1.43 10.38
N GLU A 11 19.37 0.41 9.59
CA GLU A 11 20.28 -0.29 8.70
C GLU A 11 20.75 0.59 7.53
N ILE A 12 19.95 1.57 7.12
CA ILE A 12 20.25 2.53 6.04
C ILE A 12 21.04 3.73 6.57
N LYS A 13 20.74 4.20 7.78
CA LYS A 13 21.44 5.32 8.40
C LYS A 13 22.95 5.10 8.54
N LYS A 14 23.40 3.86 8.54
CA LYS A 14 24.83 3.50 8.55
C LYS A 14 25.60 4.01 7.32
N PHE A 15 24.89 4.37 6.25
CA PHE A 15 25.46 4.86 5.01
C PHE A 15 25.33 6.38 4.81
N GLU A 16 25.03 7.10 5.91
CA GLU A 16 25.06 8.56 5.93
C GLU A 16 26.50 9.06 6.08
N ASP A 17 26.81 10.18 5.42
CA ASP A 17 28.08 10.92 5.61
C ASP A 17 28.06 11.72 6.93
N GLU A 18 29.18 12.39 7.24
CA GLU A 18 29.34 13.22 8.45
C GLU A 18 28.31 14.37 8.53
N LYS A 19 27.67 14.73 7.42
CA LYS A 19 26.63 15.76 7.31
C LYS A 19 25.22 15.18 7.36
N GLY A 20 25.09 13.87 7.60
CA GLY A 20 23.79 13.17 7.61
C GLY A 20 23.16 12.98 6.22
N LYS A 21 23.96 13.10 5.14
CA LYS A 21 23.49 12.86 3.79
C LYS A 21 23.74 11.40 3.39
N LEU A 22 22.71 10.74 2.93
CA LEU A 22 22.78 9.33 2.52
C LEU A 22 23.60 9.15 1.25
N ILE A 23 24.63 8.29 1.32
CA ILE A 23 25.45 7.88 0.18
C ILE A 23 24.87 6.63 -0.45
N TRP A 24 24.02 6.82 -1.46
CA TRP A 24 23.24 5.74 -2.08
C TRP A 24 24.10 4.62 -2.68
N GLY A 25 25.29 4.96 -3.22
CA GLY A 25 26.20 3.98 -3.81
C GLY A 25 26.80 2.98 -2.81
N ASN A 26 26.74 3.28 -1.51
CA ASN A 26 27.27 2.41 -0.46
C ASN A 26 26.20 1.43 0.06
N ILE A 27 24.93 1.63 -0.28
CA ILE A 27 23.84 0.77 0.18
C ILE A 27 23.96 -0.60 -0.50
N LYS A 28 24.06 -1.65 0.29
CA LYS A 28 24.06 -3.03 -0.21
C LYS A 28 22.65 -3.41 -0.67
N LEU A 29 22.54 -3.86 -1.91
CA LEU A 29 21.30 -4.33 -2.50
C LEU A 29 21.33 -5.86 -2.69
N PRO A 30 20.21 -6.58 -2.56
CA PRO A 30 18.90 -6.06 -2.17
C PRO A 30 18.85 -5.70 -0.68
N PHE A 31 18.24 -4.55 -0.37
CA PHE A 31 17.92 -4.19 1.00
C PHE A 31 16.51 -4.71 1.35
N VAL A 32 16.44 -5.52 2.40
CA VAL A 32 15.21 -6.01 2.99
C VAL A 32 15.27 -5.68 4.48
N PRO A 33 14.34 -4.87 5.01
CA PRO A 33 14.37 -4.52 6.42
C PRO A 33 14.03 -5.73 7.31
N GLU A 34 14.68 -5.86 8.44
CA GLU A 34 14.34 -6.89 9.43
C GLU A 34 12.91 -6.75 9.93
N LYS A 35 12.44 -5.51 10.04
CA LYS A 35 11.08 -5.17 10.46
C LYS A 35 10.57 -3.95 9.72
N PHE A 36 9.38 -4.07 9.14
CA PHE A 36 8.69 -2.91 8.58
C PHE A 36 8.18 -1.96 9.67
N ILE A 37 8.50 -0.68 9.52
CA ILE A 37 8.11 0.38 10.45
C ILE A 37 7.01 1.20 9.80
N TYR A 38 5.90 1.35 10.51
CA TYR A 38 4.78 2.18 10.06
C TYR A 38 4.81 3.52 10.79
N GLU A 39 4.43 4.57 10.08
CA GLU A 39 4.24 5.90 10.65
C GLU A 39 2.92 6.52 10.21
N VAL A 40 2.47 7.50 10.96
CA VAL A 40 1.30 8.29 10.59
C VAL A 40 1.78 9.50 9.82
N THR A 41 1.25 9.68 8.61
CA THR A 41 1.54 10.84 7.75
C THR A 41 1.30 12.13 8.52
N LYS A 42 2.25 13.07 8.45
CA LYS A 42 2.20 14.33 9.22
C LYS A 42 0.87 15.07 9.08
N THR A 43 0.33 15.11 7.86
CA THR A 43 -0.94 15.78 7.55
C THR A 43 -2.18 15.05 8.05
N LYS A 44 -2.06 13.81 8.51
CA LYS A 44 -3.17 12.97 8.99
C LYS A 44 -3.10 12.64 10.48
N LYS A 45 -2.17 13.25 11.21
CA LYS A 45 -1.97 12.97 12.65
C LYS A 45 -3.22 13.25 13.47
N ASP A 46 -3.90 14.37 13.21
CA ASP A 46 -5.08 14.75 13.97
C ASP A 46 -6.25 13.80 13.70
N VAL A 47 -6.45 13.42 12.42
CA VAL A 47 -7.47 12.43 12.04
C VAL A 47 -7.17 11.08 12.69
N TYR A 48 -5.91 10.65 12.62
CA TYR A 48 -5.49 9.40 13.25
C TYR A 48 -5.70 9.41 14.77
N LYS A 49 -5.29 10.50 15.44
CA LYS A 49 -5.50 10.67 16.87
C LYS A 49 -6.98 10.59 17.22
N ASN A 50 -7.84 11.32 16.49
CA ASN A 50 -9.28 11.28 16.69
C ASN A 50 -9.85 9.85 16.56
N VAL A 51 -9.44 9.10 15.54
CA VAL A 51 -9.86 7.70 15.38
C VAL A 51 -9.46 6.85 16.57
N ILE A 52 -8.21 6.97 17.05
CA ILE A 52 -7.73 6.22 18.22
C ILE A 52 -8.50 6.62 19.48
N ASP A 53 -8.76 7.91 19.67
CA ASP A 53 -9.50 8.42 20.83
C ASP A 53 -10.94 7.90 20.82
N GLN A 54 -11.61 7.86 19.65
CA GLN A 54 -12.95 7.27 19.52
C GLN A 54 -12.95 5.77 19.83
N ILE A 55 -11.98 5.01 19.32
CA ILE A 55 -11.85 3.57 19.60
C ILE A 55 -11.71 3.31 21.12
N LYS A 56 -11.02 4.19 21.84
CA LYS A 56 -10.73 4.04 23.27
C LYS A 56 -11.83 4.52 24.21
N ARG A 57 -12.84 5.19 23.72
CA ARG A 57 -13.95 5.69 24.56
C ARG A 57 -14.61 4.56 25.35
N ASN A 58 -14.93 4.80 26.59
CA ASN A 58 -15.53 3.79 27.49
C ASN A 58 -16.95 3.39 27.10
N ASP A 59 -17.67 4.28 26.42
CA ASP A 59 -19.04 4.05 25.95
C ASP A 59 -19.12 3.31 24.60
N VAL A 60 -17.95 3.01 23.97
CA VAL A 60 -17.88 2.18 22.77
C VAL A 60 -17.77 0.72 23.15
N GLU A 61 -18.77 -0.06 22.83
CA GLU A 61 -18.83 -1.50 23.13
C GLU A 61 -18.30 -2.37 22.00
N VAL A 62 -18.52 -1.96 20.75
CA VAL A 62 -18.17 -2.72 19.54
C VAL A 62 -17.60 -1.80 18.47
N ILE A 63 -16.64 -2.28 17.72
CA ILE A 63 -16.03 -1.60 16.59
C ILE A 63 -16.43 -2.33 15.31
N TYR A 64 -17.02 -1.60 14.37
CA TYR A 64 -17.32 -2.13 13.05
C TYR A 64 -16.25 -1.69 12.05
N ASN A 65 -15.52 -2.66 11.48
CA ASN A 65 -14.64 -2.44 10.35
C ASN A 65 -15.47 -2.54 9.06
N VAL A 66 -15.65 -1.41 8.39
CA VAL A 66 -16.43 -1.26 7.15
C VAL A 66 -15.52 -0.79 6.00
N GLY A 67 -14.24 -1.14 6.05
CA GLY A 67 -13.32 -0.87 4.93
C GLY A 67 -13.76 -1.58 3.65
N ASP A 68 -13.20 -1.17 2.51
CA ASP A 68 -13.50 -1.78 1.22
C ASP A 68 -13.34 -3.30 1.28
N PRO A 69 -14.16 -4.08 0.54
CA PRO A 69 -14.17 -5.54 0.61
C PRO A 69 -13.00 -6.18 -0.14
N ASP A 70 -11.82 -5.56 -0.08
CA ASP A 70 -10.57 -6.04 -0.66
C ASP A 70 -9.43 -6.12 0.36
N ASN A 71 -8.30 -6.67 -0.06
CA ASN A 71 -7.13 -6.86 0.80
C ASN A 71 -6.53 -5.53 1.28
N GLU A 72 -6.57 -4.49 0.45
CA GLU A 72 -6.03 -3.17 0.79
C GLU A 72 -6.93 -2.45 1.80
N GLY A 73 -8.24 -2.43 1.56
CA GLY A 73 -9.23 -1.90 2.50
C GLY A 73 -9.18 -2.59 3.86
N GLN A 74 -8.96 -3.91 3.87
CA GLN A 74 -8.75 -4.65 5.12
C GLN A 74 -7.52 -4.13 5.88
N VAL A 75 -6.37 -3.97 5.23
CA VAL A 75 -5.13 -3.48 5.87
C VAL A 75 -5.27 -2.03 6.35
N LEU A 76 -5.91 -1.17 5.55
CA LEU A 76 -6.07 0.25 5.87
C LEU A 76 -6.84 0.47 7.18
N VAL A 77 -7.90 -0.29 7.41
CA VAL A 77 -8.72 -0.15 8.62
C VAL A 77 -8.16 -0.96 9.79
N ASP A 78 -7.57 -2.11 9.53
CA ASP A 78 -6.98 -2.95 10.59
C ASP A 78 -5.77 -2.30 11.26
N ASN A 79 -4.94 -1.59 10.51
CA ASN A 79 -3.73 -0.99 11.07
C ASN A 79 -4.03 -0.01 12.22
N PRO A 80 -4.96 0.96 12.12
CA PRO A 80 -5.36 1.81 13.24
C PRO A 80 -5.98 1.02 14.40
N ILE A 81 -6.83 0.04 14.11
CA ILE A 81 -7.46 -0.79 15.14
C ILE A 81 -6.40 -1.54 15.95
N LYS A 82 -5.46 -2.21 15.27
CA LYS A 82 -4.34 -2.93 15.92
C LYS A 82 -3.42 -1.98 16.68
N ALA A 83 -3.14 -0.80 16.12
CA ALA A 83 -2.30 0.21 16.76
C ALA A 83 -2.96 0.80 18.03
N SER A 84 -4.28 0.82 18.12
CA SER A 84 -5.01 1.26 19.32
C SER A 84 -4.83 0.32 20.50
N LYS A 85 -4.43 -0.94 20.24
CA LYS A 85 -4.34 -2.03 21.22
C LYS A 85 -5.67 -2.27 21.97
N THR A 86 -6.78 -2.03 21.32
CA THR A 86 -8.09 -2.24 21.90
C THR A 86 -8.37 -3.72 22.15
N THR A 87 -9.04 -4.01 23.24
CA THR A 87 -9.56 -5.35 23.58
C THR A 87 -11.04 -5.50 23.25
N LYS A 88 -11.67 -4.45 22.71
CA LYS A 88 -13.08 -4.44 22.35
C LYS A 88 -13.35 -5.38 21.17
N PRO A 89 -14.56 -5.96 21.11
CA PRO A 89 -14.97 -6.78 19.97
C PRO A 89 -14.90 -5.97 18.68
N VAL A 90 -14.31 -6.57 17.65
CA VAL A 90 -14.27 -6.01 16.30
C VAL A 90 -15.13 -6.87 15.39
N LYS A 91 -16.05 -6.27 14.69
CA LYS A 91 -16.93 -6.88 13.70
C LYS A 91 -16.54 -6.42 12.31
N ARG A 92 -16.51 -7.33 11.34
CA ARG A 92 -16.25 -7.00 9.94
C ARG A 92 -17.54 -7.04 9.15
N LEU A 93 -17.82 -5.94 8.48
CA LEU A 93 -18.95 -5.81 7.57
C LEU A 93 -18.41 -5.58 6.15
N PHE A 94 -18.76 -6.48 5.23
CA PHE A 94 -18.42 -6.37 3.81
C PHE A 94 -19.55 -5.66 3.08
N LEU A 95 -19.24 -4.52 2.46
CA LEU A 95 -20.21 -3.73 1.69
C LEU A 95 -19.67 -3.55 0.27
N ASP A 96 -20.47 -3.98 -0.70
CA ASP A 96 -20.19 -3.74 -2.11
C ASP A 96 -20.73 -2.36 -2.56
N ASP A 97 -21.70 -1.82 -1.81
CA ASP A 97 -22.30 -0.50 -2.05
C ASP A 97 -22.70 0.14 -0.71
N ILE A 98 -22.63 1.49 -0.63
CA ILE A 98 -22.90 2.27 0.58
C ILE A 98 -24.32 2.85 0.61
N ASN A 99 -25.24 2.34 -0.21
CA ASN A 99 -26.63 2.79 -0.11
C ASN A 99 -27.29 2.29 1.18
N SER A 100 -28.31 3.03 1.65
CA SER A 100 -28.96 2.77 2.94
C SER A 100 -29.62 1.38 3.03
N GLN A 101 -30.08 0.84 1.90
CA GLN A 101 -30.70 -0.49 1.86
C GLN A 101 -29.66 -1.57 2.03
N THR A 102 -28.58 -1.53 1.27
CA THR A 102 -27.46 -2.49 1.35
C THR A 102 -26.83 -2.53 2.75
N VAL A 103 -26.61 -1.35 3.36
CA VAL A 103 -26.08 -1.26 4.72
C VAL A 103 -27.03 -1.93 5.74
N LYS A 104 -28.33 -1.71 5.64
CA LYS A 104 -29.31 -2.32 6.54
C LYS A 104 -29.38 -3.84 6.38
N GLU A 105 -29.25 -4.33 5.15
CA GLU A 105 -29.26 -5.76 4.87
C GLU A 105 -27.98 -6.45 5.35
N ALA A 106 -26.83 -5.84 5.10
CA ALA A 106 -25.54 -6.34 5.56
C ALA A 106 -25.45 -6.38 7.09
N LEU A 107 -25.95 -5.36 7.79
CA LEU A 107 -26.02 -5.35 9.25
C LEU A 107 -26.88 -6.47 9.83
N LYS A 108 -27.79 -7.06 9.04
CA LYS A 108 -28.63 -8.17 9.47
C LYS A 108 -28.04 -9.55 9.18
N LYS A 109 -27.21 -9.67 8.15
CA LYS A 109 -26.80 -10.96 7.58
C LYS A 109 -25.31 -11.25 7.62
N ASP A 110 -24.45 -10.25 7.45
CA ASP A 110 -23.06 -10.44 7.03
C ASP A 110 -22.03 -9.90 8.03
N ILE A 111 -22.33 -10.00 9.31
CA ILE A 111 -21.40 -9.52 10.34
C ILE A 111 -20.47 -10.69 10.73
N GLU A 112 -19.21 -10.62 10.31
CA GLU A 112 -18.19 -11.55 10.74
C GLU A 112 -17.52 -11.10 12.05
N ASP A 113 -17.33 -12.05 12.98
CA ASP A 113 -16.44 -11.83 14.11
C ASP A 113 -15.00 -11.80 13.59
N TYR A 114 -14.43 -10.59 13.54
CA TYR A 114 -13.11 -10.34 12.99
C TYR A 114 -12.02 -11.24 13.59
N ASN A 115 -12.04 -11.43 14.91
CA ASN A 115 -10.98 -12.16 15.60
C ASN A 115 -10.98 -13.67 15.26
N ASN A 116 -12.14 -14.22 14.92
CA ASN A 116 -12.29 -15.61 14.57
C ASN A 116 -12.35 -15.86 13.05
N SER A 117 -12.49 -14.81 12.23
CA SER A 117 -12.57 -14.94 10.78
C SER A 117 -11.22 -15.26 10.15
N LYS A 118 -11.12 -16.47 9.56
CA LYS A 118 -9.97 -16.85 8.71
C LYS A 118 -9.87 -15.92 7.49
N LYS A 119 -11.01 -15.59 6.87
CA LYS A 119 -11.09 -14.69 5.71
C LYS A 119 -10.44 -13.33 6.01
N CYS A 120 -10.79 -12.68 7.11
CA CYS A 120 -10.21 -11.39 7.50
C CYS A 120 -8.70 -11.48 7.73
N ARG A 121 -8.21 -12.55 8.37
CA ARG A 121 -6.77 -12.76 8.58
C ARG A 121 -6.03 -12.98 7.27
N ASP A 122 -6.58 -13.78 6.37
CA ASP A 122 -5.97 -14.06 5.06
C ASP A 122 -5.93 -12.79 4.20
N MET A 123 -7.01 -12.00 4.16
CA MET A 123 -7.06 -10.70 3.48
C MET A 123 -6.01 -9.73 4.03
N TYR A 124 -5.93 -9.59 5.35
CA TYR A 124 -4.93 -8.74 5.99
C TYR A 124 -3.51 -9.18 5.65
N SER A 125 -3.22 -10.47 5.75
CA SER A 125 -1.89 -11.02 5.49
C SER A 125 -1.49 -10.85 4.03
N SER A 126 -2.41 -11.09 3.10
CA SER A 126 -2.21 -10.89 1.66
C SER A 126 -1.97 -9.42 1.31
N GLY A 127 -2.82 -8.52 1.83
CA GLY A 127 -2.68 -7.08 1.58
C GLY A 127 -1.38 -6.52 2.15
N ARG A 128 -1.00 -6.96 3.35
CA ARG A 128 0.26 -6.60 3.98
C ARG A 128 1.46 -7.11 3.18
N ALA A 129 1.48 -8.37 2.79
CA ALA A 129 2.57 -8.96 2.00
C ALA A 129 2.74 -8.22 0.67
N ARG A 130 1.64 -7.90 -0.02
CA ARG A 130 1.68 -7.09 -1.25
C ARG A 130 2.32 -5.72 -1.01
N ALA A 131 1.90 -5.01 0.01
CA ALA A 131 2.45 -3.68 0.33
C ALA A 131 3.94 -3.73 0.68
N GLU A 132 4.38 -4.75 1.44
CA GLU A 132 5.77 -4.96 1.80
C GLU A 132 6.64 -5.30 0.57
N ILE A 133 6.16 -6.17 -0.32
CA ILE A 133 6.86 -6.51 -1.58
C ILE A 133 6.97 -5.29 -2.50
N ASP A 134 5.89 -4.52 -2.66
CA ASP A 134 5.89 -3.30 -3.47
C ASP A 134 6.88 -2.26 -2.91
N TRP A 135 6.98 -2.15 -1.59
CA TRP A 135 7.95 -1.27 -0.95
C TRP A 135 9.40 -1.75 -1.19
N ILE A 136 9.68 -3.05 -0.96
CA ILE A 136 11.01 -3.65 -1.19
C ILE A 136 11.43 -3.42 -2.65
N TYR A 137 10.58 -3.78 -3.59
CA TYR A 137 10.87 -3.62 -5.02
C TYR A 137 11.12 -2.15 -5.38
N GLY A 138 10.20 -1.27 -5.00
CA GLY A 138 10.27 0.15 -5.32
C GLY A 138 11.53 0.81 -4.76
N MET A 139 11.92 0.50 -3.52
CA MET A 139 13.11 1.05 -2.89
C MET A 139 14.39 0.54 -3.55
N ASN A 140 14.55 -0.75 -3.68
CA ASN A 140 15.76 -1.34 -4.25
C ASN A 140 15.98 -0.90 -5.70
N MET A 141 14.94 -0.94 -6.52
CA MET A 141 15.03 -0.51 -7.92
C MET A 141 15.26 0.99 -8.07
N THR A 142 14.67 1.82 -7.19
CA THR A 142 14.93 3.27 -7.16
C THR A 142 16.39 3.56 -6.81
N ILE A 143 16.94 2.89 -5.80
CA ILE A 143 18.34 3.05 -5.42
C ILE A 143 19.26 2.62 -6.58
N TYR A 144 19.04 1.43 -7.13
CA TYR A 144 19.82 0.91 -8.25
C TYR A 144 19.81 1.85 -9.47
N ALA A 145 18.62 2.25 -9.92
CA ALA A 145 18.45 3.11 -11.08
C ALA A 145 19.08 4.49 -10.85
N THR A 146 18.89 5.07 -9.66
CA THR A 146 19.44 6.39 -9.28
C THR A 146 20.98 6.36 -9.28
N VAL A 147 21.59 5.33 -8.73
CA VAL A 147 23.05 5.18 -8.70
C VAL A 147 23.62 5.01 -10.12
N LYS A 148 22.98 4.18 -10.94
CA LYS A 148 23.39 3.95 -12.34
C LYS A 148 23.25 5.18 -13.20
N ALA A 149 22.14 5.89 -13.12
CA ALA A 149 21.87 7.08 -13.94
C ALA A 149 22.50 8.36 -13.38
N LYS A 150 23.04 8.34 -12.15
CA LYS A 150 23.55 9.54 -11.44
C LYS A 150 22.51 10.66 -11.29
N THR A 151 21.24 10.31 -11.37
CA THR A 151 20.09 11.21 -11.21
C THR A 151 18.95 10.46 -10.55
N LEU A 152 18.07 11.17 -9.83
CA LEU A 152 16.96 10.52 -9.11
C LEU A 152 15.95 9.91 -10.09
N LEU A 153 15.92 8.61 -10.17
CA LEU A 153 14.95 7.82 -10.93
C LEU A 153 14.07 7.00 -9.98
N LYS A 154 12.83 7.45 -9.82
CA LYS A 154 11.84 6.71 -9.02
C LYS A 154 11.26 5.55 -9.82
N VAL A 155 11.48 4.34 -9.35
CA VAL A 155 10.99 3.10 -9.95
C VAL A 155 9.83 2.55 -9.13
N GLY A 156 8.79 2.09 -9.80
CA GLY A 156 7.66 1.42 -9.19
C GLY A 156 7.11 0.32 -10.09
N ARG A 157 6.56 -0.72 -9.50
CA ARG A 157 6.08 -1.93 -10.18
C ARG A 157 5.05 -1.64 -11.28
N LEU A 158 4.18 -0.68 -11.07
CA LEU A 158 3.15 -0.31 -12.07
C LEU A 158 3.60 0.82 -12.99
N LYS A 159 4.31 1.81 -12.44
CA LYS A 159 4.68 3.02 -13.19
C LYS A 159 5.62 2.73 -14.35
N VAL A 160 6.64 1.91 -14.16
CA VAL A 160 7.66 1.62 -15.19
C VAL A 160 7.07 0.86 -16.36
N PRO A 161 6.31 -0.23 -16.18
CA PRO A 161 5.65 -0.90 -17.31
C PRO A 161 4.68 -0.01 -18.09
N ILE A 162 3.96 0.89 -17.42
CA ILE A 162 3.06 1.83 -18.11
C ILE A 162 3.87 2.80 -18.98
N ILE A 163 4.96 3.35 -18.46
CA ILE A 163 5.86 4.25 -19.23
C ILE A 163 6.46 3.50 -20.41
N ASP A 164 6.93 2.27 -20.22
CA ASP A 164 7.51 1.45 -21.27
C ASP A 164 6.48 1.15 -22.37
N TYR A 165 5.24 0.82 -21.99
CA TYR A 165 4.15 0.60 -22.93
C TYR A 165 3.83 1.84 -23.78
N ILE A 166 3.77 3.03 -23.14
CA ILE A 166 3.55 4.30 -23.84
C ILE A 166 4.72 4.58 -24.78
N TYR A 167 5.95 4.47 -24.29
CA TYR A 167 7.15 4.69 -25.10
C TYR A 167 7.22 3.76 -26.32
N THR A 168 6.96 2.47 -26.10
CA THR A 168 6.95 1.48 -27.21
C THR A 168 5.88 1.82 -28.24
N ARG A 169 4.71 2.29 -27.79
CA ARG A 169 3.63 2.72 -28.70
C ARG A 169 4.02 3.96 -29.48
N ASP A 170 4.62 4.97 -28.83
CA ASP A 170 5.08 6.20 -29.48
C ASP A 170 6.15 5.88 -30.53
N MET A 171 7.12 5.03 -30.19
CA MET A 171 8.16 4.57 -31.15
C MET A 171 7.55 3.82 -32.33
N ALA A 172 6.52 3.01 -32.12
CA ALA A 172 5.82 2.31 -33.21
C ALA A 172 5.07 3.28 -34.13
N ILE A 173 4.57 4.40 -33.61
CA ILE A 173 3.93 5.46 -34.41
C ILE A 173 4.99 6.23 -35.19
N GLU A 174 6.08 6.65 -34.56
CA GLU A 174 7.16 7.41 -35.20
C GLU A 174 7.86 6.62 -36.32
N ASN A 175 8.02 5.31 -36.13
CA ASN A 175 8.67 4.42 -37.08
C ASN A 175 7.69 3.68 -37.99
N PHE A 176 6.43 4.12 -38.04
CA PHE A 176 5.40 3.46 -38.83
C PHE A 176 5.68 3.52 -40.33
N VAL A 177 5.82 2.37 -40.95
CA VAL A 177 5.94 2.22 -42.40
C VAL A 177 4.60 1.71 -42.93
N PRO A 178 3.88 2.48 -43.78
CA PRO A 178 2.63 2.04 -44.34
C PRO A 178 2.80 0.81 -45.24
N GLU A 179 2.02 -0.21 -44.96
CA GLU A 179 1.93 -1.42 -45.83
C GLU A 179 0.61 -1.43 -46.57
N LYS A 180 0.64 -1.88 -47.83
CA LYS A 180 -0.59 -2.08 -48.63
C LYS A 180 -1.22 -3.40 -48.19
N TYR A 181 -2.50 -3.38 -47.86
CA TYR A 181 -3.28 -4.57 -47.60
C TYR A 181 -4.54 -4.58 -48.48
N PHE A 182 -5.09 -5.74 -48.66
CA PHE A 182 -6.30 -5.95 -49.47
C PHE A 182 -7.34 -6.66 -48.59
N SER A 183 -8.59 -6.21 -48.66
CA SER A 183 -9.74 -6.89 -48.13
C SER A 183 -10.54 -7.52 -49.27
N VAL A 184 -11.02 -8.73 -49.06
CA VAL A 184 -11.94 -9.39 -50.01
C VAL A 184 -13.33 -9.27 -49.41
N GLU A 185 -14.22 -8.62 -50.15
CA GLU A 185 -15.63 -8.55 -49.79
C GLU A 185 -16.40 -9.59 -50.67
N SER A 186 -17.28 -10.39 -50.02
CA SER A 186 -18.13 -11.41 -50.67
C SER A 186 -19.58 -10.98 -50.59
#